data_58bf921738bc53d226554799f2790b8b
#
_entry.id   58bf921738bc53d226554799f2790b8b
#
_cell.length_a   1.000
_cell.length_b   1.000
_cell.length_c   1.000
_cell.angle_alpha   90.00
_cell.angle_beta   90.00
_cell.angle_gamma   90.00
#
_symmetry.space_group_name_H-M   'P 1'
#
loop_
_entity.id
_entity.type
_entity.pdbx_description
1 polymer ?
#
loop_
_entity_poly.entity_id
_entity_poly.type
_entity_poly.pdbx_seq_one_letter_code
_entity_poly.pdbx_strand_id
1 'polypeptide(L)'
;MKRILFTSIVLIMLLTACSAPAQQVPPNTELNGNYTYGVYELNFDIERLSGWPFEGWDFVYTYNGEKIQNGHQVLLSVEIFTFYSVQVDVIEQDNPKNSFTATFPVAICDGGSGKTEITLTDSNGKSATFKVTCDVTQVGKQ
;
A
#
# COMPACT_ATOMS: atom_id res chain seq x y z
N MET A 1 -28.90 9.13 24.19
CA MET A 1 -28.31 8.57 22.95
C MET A 1 -27.50 9.66 22.26
N LYS A 2 -26.15 9.63 22.39
CA LYS A 2 -25.27 10.58 21.70
C LYS A 2 -24.80 9.92 20.42
N ARG A 3 -25.20 10.46 19.28
CA ARG A 3 -24.70 10.05 17.96
C ARG A 3 -23.30 10.63 17.79
N ILE A 4 -22.30 9.76 17.70
CA ILE A 4 -20.92 10.13 17.35
C ILE A 4 -20.89 10.25 15.83
N LEU A 5 -20.73 11.48 15.34
CA LEU A 5 -20.49 11.75 13.92
C LEU A 5 -19.04 11.41 13.62
N PHE A 6 -18.82 10.32 12.86
CA PHE A 6 -17.52 10.04 12.27
C PHE A 6 -17.31 10.99 11.09
N THR A 7 -16.48 12.00 11.30
CA THR A 7 -16.02 12.84 10.20
C THR A 7 -14.84 12.14 9.52
N SER A 8 -15.11 11.50 8.39
CA SER A 8 -14.06 10.95 7.52
C SER A 8 -13.28 12.12 6.91
N ILE A 9 -12.07 12.34 7.39
CA ILE A 9 -11.12 13.24 6.75
C ILE A 9 -10.54 12.49 5.56
N VAL A 10 -11.03 12.83 4.36
CA VAL A 10 -10.41 12.38 3.10
C VAL A 10 -9.15 13.21 2.92
N LEU A 11 -8.00 12.62 3.26
CA LEU A 11 -6.69 13.21 3.03
C LEU A 11 -6.35 13.08 1.54
N ILE A 12 -6.33 14.20 0.82
CA ILE A 12 -5.89 14.28 -0.58
C ILE A 12 -4.38 14.04 -0.60
N MET A 13 -3.97 12.86 -1.10
CA MET A 13 -2.56 12.51 -1.26
C MET A 13 -1.95 13.27 -2.45
N LEU A 14 -0.87 13.99 -2.20
CA LEU A 14 0.03 14.46 -3.26
C LEU A 14 0.75 13.22 -3.83
N LEU A 15 0.30 12.79 -5.00
CA LEU A 15 0.95 11.76 -5.79
C LEU A 15 2.20 12.36 -6.44
N THR A 16 3.38 11.88 -6.07
CA THR A 16 4.57 12.07 -6.89
C THR A 16 4.37 11.24 -8.15
N ALA A 17 4.02 11.91 -9.24
CA ALA A 17 3.69 11.26 -10.50
C ALA A 17 4.94 10.68 -11.16
N CYS A 18 4.86 9.41 -11.52
CA CYS A 18 5.72 8.85 -12.54
C CYS A 18 5.53 9.66 -13.83
N SER A 19 6.63 10.10 -14.47
CA SER A 19 6.60 10.94 -15.68
C SER A 19 6.28 10.11 -16.94
N ALA A 20 5.18 9.39 -16.97
CA ALA A 20 4.69 8.73 -18.17
C ALA A 20 3.32 9.28 -18.56
N PRO A 21 3.08 9.58 -19.86
CA PRO A 21 1.79 10.04 -20.31
C PRO A 21 0.73 8.95 -20.12
N ALA A 22 -0.36 9.31 -19.47
CA ALA A 22 -1.49 8.40 -19.27
C ALA A 22 -2.14 8.11 -20.64
N GLN A 23 -1.93 6.89 -21.16
CA GLN A 23 -2.76 6.34 -22.22
C GLN A 23 -3.76 5.35 -21.58
N GLN A 24 -5.03 5.72 -21.62
CA GLN A 24 -6.12 4.78 -21.35
C GLN A 24 -6.16 3.75 -22.49
N VAL A 25 -5.85 2.50 -22.21
CA VAL A 25 -5.99 1.40 -23.16
C VAL A 25 -7.48 1.07 -23.31
N PRO A 26 -8.05 1.08 -24.54
CA PRO A 26 -9.42 0.67 -24.74
C PRO A 26 -9.60 -0.83 -24.49
N PRO A 27 -10.78 -1.29 -24.04
CA PRO A 27 -11.00 -2.65 -23.51
C PRO A 27 -11.08 -3.78 -24.55
N ASN A 28 -10.50 -3.63 -25.76
CA ASN A 28 -10.48 -4.68 -26.78
C ASN A 28 -9.33 -4.49 -27.77
N THR A 29 -8.10 -4.52 -27.32
CA THR A 29 -6.96 -4.63 -28.22
C THR A 29 -6.46 -6.08 -28.18
N GLU A 30 -6.58 -6.79 -29.28
CA GLU A 30 -5.97 -8.13 -29.46
C GLU A 30 -4.46 -8.02 -29.19
N LEU A 31 -3.99 -8.84 -28.26
CA LEU A 31 -2.61 -8.88 -27.75
C LEU A 31 -1.67 -9.55 -28.79
N ASN A 32 -1.44 -8.91 -29.92
CA ASN A 32 -0.47 -9.35 -30.94
C ASN A 32 0.71 -8.36 -31.05
N GLY A 33 1.27 -7.95 -29.92
CA GLY A 33 2.47 -7.12 -29.87
C GLY A 33 3.55 -7.75 -28.98
N ASN A 34 4.79 -7.55 -29.32
CA ASN A 34 5.91 -7.85 -28.43
C ASN A 34 5.87 -6.85 -27.26
N TYR A 35 5.15 -7.19 -26.20
CA TYR A 35 5.11 -6.36 -24.98
C TYR A 35 6.40 -6.59 -24.20
N THR A 36 7.04 -5.50 -23.82
CA THR A 36 8.11 -5.54 -22.82
C THR A 36 7.47 -5.51 -21.43
N TYR A 37 7.79 -6.51 -20.63
CA TYR A 37 7.34 -6.57 -19.25
C TYR A 37 8.43 -6.06 -18.31
N GLY A 38 8.03 -5.25 -17.36
CA GLY A 38 8.86 -4.87 -16.22
C GLY A 38 8.59 -5.79 -15.04
N VAL A 39 9.64 -6.18 -14.35
CA VAL A 39 9.55 -6.83 -13.04
C VAL A 39 9.71 -5.74 -11.99
N TYR A 40 8.69 -5.52 -11.18
CA TYR A 40 8.65 -4.49 -10.16
C TYR A 40 8.65 -5.13 -8.77
N GLU A 41 9.53 -4.66 -7.92
CA GLU A 41 9.65 -5.11 -6.54
C GLU A 41 8.99 -4.10 -5.59
N LEU A 42 8.15 -4.60 -4.69
CA LEU A 42 7.45 -3.85 -3.67
C LEU A 42 8.20 -3.99 -2.33
N ASN A 43 8.57 -2.85 -1.75
CA ASN A 43 9.25 -2.80 -0.46
C ASN A 43 8.46 -1.90 0.51
N PHE A 44 8.12 -2.46 1.67
CA PHE A 44 7.33 -1.79 2.68
C PHE A 44 8.23 -1.26 3.80
N ASP A 45 7.92 -0.05 4.25
CA ASP A 45 8.54 0.59 5.40
C ASP A 45 7.48 1.13 6.36
N ILE A 46 7.81 1.14 7.65
CA ILE A 46 6.94 1.61 8.72
C ILE A 46 7.68 2.66 9.53
N GLU A 47 7.20 3.88 9.49
CA GLU A 47 7.70 5.00 10.27
C GLU A 47 6.69 5.37 11.36
N ARG A 48 7.13 5.41 12.61
CA ARG A 48 6.30 5.95 13.70
C ARG A 48 6.35 7.47 13.68
N LEU A 49 5.20 8.10 13.47
CA LEU A 49 5.08 9.56 13.46
C LEU A 49 4.86 10.15 14.85
N SER A 50 4.10 9.46 15.72
CA SER A 50 3.79 9.96 17.07
C SER A 50 3.37 8.83 17.99
N GLY A 51 3.31 9.13 19.29
CA GLY A 51 2.76 8.24 20.31
C GLY A 51 3.79 7.40 21.05
N TRP A 52 3.33 6.44 21.81
CA TRP A 52 4.13 5.60 22.70
C TRP A 52 4.98 4.59 21.90
N PRO A 53 6.15 4.10 22.45
CA PRO A 53 6.91 3.02 21.80
C PRO A 53 6.01 1.81 21.59
N PHE A 54 5.97 1.35 20.36
CA PHE A 54 5.02 0.35 19.94
C PHE A 54 5.75 -0.98 19.77
N GLU A 55 5.79 -1.74 20.83
CA GLU A 55 6.20 -3.13 20.82
C GLU A 55 4.92 -3.97 20.80
N GLY A 56 4.92 -5.07 20.05
CA GLY A 56 3.84 -6.05 20.10
C GLY A 56 2.74 -5.89 19.05
N TRP A 57 3.04 -5.30 17.89
CA TRP A 57 2.13 -5.29 16.75
C TRP A 57 2.75 -5.91 15.52
N ASP A 58 1.98 -6.74 14.84
CA ASP A 58 2.33 -7.33 13.56
C ASP A 58 1.69 -6.56 12.41
N PHE A 59 2.47 -6.27 11.39
CA PHE A 59 2.02 -5.66 10.14
C PHE A 59 2.04 -6.73 9.05
N VAL A 60 0.88 -7.04 8.49
CA VAL A 60 0.71 -8.05 7.45
C VAL A 60 0.19 -7.37 6.19
N TYR A 61 0.95 -7.46 5.11
CA TYR A 61 0.54 -6.90 3.82
C TYR A 61 -0.16 -7.95 2.98
N THR A 62 -1.21 -7.54 2.27
CA THR A 62 -2.00 -8.43 1.42
C THR A 62 -2.28 -7.74 0.09
N TYR A 63 -2.08 -8.48 -1.00
CA TYR A 63 -2.44 -8.08 -2.36
C TYR A 63 -3.23 -9.21 -3.03
N ASN A 64 -4.38 -8.89 -3.62
CA ASN A 64 -5.30 -9.87 -4.23
C ASN A 64 -5.67 -11.06 -3.31
N GLY A 65 -5.73 -10.84 -2.00
CA GLY A 65 -6.03 -11.90 -1.02
C GLY A 65 -4.83 -12.77 -0.63
N GLU A 66 -3.65 -12.54 -1.22
CA GLU A 66 -2.41 -13.24 -0.88
C GLU A 66 -1.53 -12.37 0.02
N LYS A 67 -0.94 -13.00 1.04
CA LYS A 67 0.05 -12.31 1.89
C LYS A 67 1.33 -12.10 1.12
N ILE A 68 1.83 -10.87 1.17
CA ILE A 68 3.09 -10.47 0.52
C ILE A 68 4.09 -9.96 1.55
N GLN A 69 5.36 -9.92 1.17
CA GLN A 69 6.49 -9.47 2.00
C GLN A 69 7.33 -8.47 1.21
N ASN A 70 8.28 -7.83 1.87
CA ASN A 70 9.31 -7.03 1.21
C ASN A 70 10.01 -7.85 0.14
N GLY A 71 10.25 -7.24 -1.01
CA GLY A 71 10.80 -7.93 -2.17
C GLY A 71 9.75 -8.70 -3.00
N HIS A 72 8.45 -8.53 -2.72
CA HIS A 72 7.41 -9.14 -3.56
C HIS A 72 7.48 -8.57 -4.98
N GLN A 73 7.58 -9.46 -5.96
CA GLN A 73 7.72 -9.07 -7.35
C GLN A 73 6.40 -9.22 -8.11
N VAL A 74 6.10 -8.21 -8.91
CA VAL A 74 4.96 -8.20 -9.83
C VAL A 74 5.45 -7.98 -11.26
N LEU A 75 4.82 -8.67 -12.20
CA LEU A 75 5.09 -8.55 -13.63
C LEU A 75 4.02 -7.68 -14.27
N LEU A 76 4.43 -6.59 -14.91
CA LEU A 76 3.51 -5.68 -15.57
C LEU A 76 4.11 -5.19 -16.89
N SER A 77 3.29 -4.99 -17.93
CA SER A 77 3.74 -4.33 -19.14
C SER A 77 4.27 -2.93 -18.83
N VAL A 78 5.46 -2.58 -19.31
CA VAL A 78 6.07 -1.26 -19.08
C VAL A 78 5.27 -0.11 -19.70
N GLU A 79 4.35 -0.43 -20.60
CA GLU A 79 3.47 0.54 -21.26
C GLU A 79 2.20 0.83 -20.45
N ILE A 80 1.96 0.07 -19.37
CA ILE A 80 0.76 0.19 -18.55
C ILE A 80 1.13 0.86 -17.23
N PHE A 81 0.57 2.05 -17.00
CA PHE A 81 0.55 2.65 -15.68
C PHE A 81 -0.68 2.17 -14.91
N THR A 82 -0.46 1.59 -13.74
CA THR A 82 -1.56 1.09 -12.92
C THR A 82 -1.30 1.32 -11.43
N PHE A 83 -2.39 1.29 -10.67
CA PHE A 83 -2.35 1.28 -9.21
C PHE A 83 -2.77 -0.09 -8.69
N TYR A 84 -1.99 -0.64 -7.78
CA TYR A 84 -2.37 -1.79 -7.00
C TYR A 84 -2.96 -1.35 -5.67
N SER A 85 -4.05 -1.98 -5.28
CA SER A 85 -4.64 -1.78 -3.97
C SER A 85 -4.00 -2.77 -2.99
N VAL A 86 -3.17 -2.25 -2.09
CA VAL A 86 -2.51 -3.03 -1.06
C VAL A 86 -3.24 -2.83 0.26
N GLN A 87 -3.55 -3.93 0.92
CA GLN A 87 -4.11 -3.93 2.27
C GLN A 87 -2.99 -4.14 3.28
N VAL A 88 -3.05 -3.43 4.38
CA VAL A 88 -2.24 -3.69 5.58
C VAL A 88 -3.15 -4.01 6.74
N ASP A 89 -2.95 -5.18 7.32
CA ASP A 89 -3.58 -5.61 8.57
C ASP A 89 -2.58 -5.43 9.70
N VAL A 90 -2.99 -4.76 10.75
CA VAL A 90 -2.19 -4.51 11.94
C VAL A 90 -2.85 -5.22 13.11
N ILE A 91 -2.11 -6.10 13.79
CA ILE A 91 -2.65 -7.04 14.77
C ILE A 91 -1.84 -6.92 16.06
N GLU A 92 -2.51 -6.65 17.19
CA GLU A 92 -1.88 -6.64 18.50
C GLU A 92 -1.52 -8.08 18.91
N GLN A 93 -0.23 -8.36 19.16
CA GLN A 93 0.28 -9.72 19.43
C GLN A 93 -0.35 -10.34 20.67
N ASP A 94 -0.48 -9.56 21.74
CA ASP A 94 -1.06 -10.02 23.02
C ASP A 94 -2.59 -10.07 23.00
N ASN A 95 -3.22 -9.39 22.04
CA ASN A 95 -4.67 -9.38 21.88
C ASN A 95 -5.07 -9.37 20.39
N PRO A 96 -5.01 -10.50 19.69
CA PRO A 96 -5.29 -10.56 18.24
C PRO A 96 -6.69 -10.13 17.83
N LYS A 97 -7.62 -9.94 18.78
CA LYS A 97 -8.94 -9.36 18.50
C LYS A 97 -8.86 -7.84 18.29
N ASN A 98 -7.82 -7.20 18.80
CA ASN A 98 -7.53 -5.81 18.53
C ASN A 98 -6.70 -5.74 17.25
N SER A 99 -7.39 -5.53 16.14
CA SER A 99 -6.80 -5.44 14.81
C SER A 99 -7.38 -4.27 14.05
N PHE A 100 -6.61 -3.76 13.11
CA PHE A 100 -6.98 -2.67 12.23
C PHE A 100 -6.59 -3.01 10.81
N THR A 101 -7.43 -2.68 9.86
CA THR A 101 -7.18 -2.88 8.43
C THR A 101 -7.23 -1.55 7.70
N ALA A 102 -6.23 -1.25 6.90
CA ALA A 102 -6.22 -0.15 5.96
C ALA A 102 -5.89 -0.64 4.56
N THR A 103 -6.38 0.09 3.56
CA THR A 103 -6.09 -0.19 2.15
C THR A 103 -5.61 1.09 1.50
N PHE A 104 -4.54 1.01 0.70
CA PHE A 104 -3.99 2.17 0.02
C PHE A 104 -3.50 1.83 -1.39
N PRO A 105 -3.59 2.78 -2.33
CA PRO A 105 -3.10 2.58 -3.69
C PRO A 105 -1.58 2.69 -3.74
N VAL A 106 -0.95 1.81 -4.53
CA VAL A 106 0.48 1.80 -4.83
C VAL A 106 0.65 1.93 -6.33
N ALA A 107 1.37 2.95 -6.78
CA ALA A 107 1.69 3.17 -8.19
C ALA A 107 2.75 2.17 -8.64
N ILE A 108 2.44 1.33 -9.62
CA ILE A 108 3.38 0.33 -10.14
C ILE A 108 4.11 0.89 -11.35
N CYS A 109 5.28 1.46 -11.08
CA CYS A 109 6.24 1.96 -12.07
C CYS A 109 7.59 2.11 -11.36
N ASP A 110 8.65 2.31 -12.12
CA ASP A 110 9.97 2.60 -11.52
C ASP A 110 9.92 3.92 -10.72
N GLY A 111 10.31 3.86 -9.45
CA GLY A 111 10.17 4.99 -8.52
C GLY A 111 8.74 5.28 -8.07
N GLY A 112 7.79 4.38 -8.37
CA GLY A 112 6.42 4.49 -7.87
C GLY A 112 6.33 4.22 -6.39
N SER A 113 5.25 4.69 -5.76
CA SER A 113 5.03 4.46 -4.33
C SER A 113 3.55 4.55 -3.96
N GLY A 114 3.26 4.11 -2.75
CA GLY A 114 1.98 4.34 -2.07
C GLY A 114 2.21 4.52 -0.58
N LYS A 115 1.29 5.18 0.11
CA LYS A 115 1.39 5.38 1.55
C LYS A 115 0.02 5.53 2.20
N THR A 116 -0.02 5.20 3.49
CA THR A 116 -1.17 5.45 4.36
C THR A 116 -0.70 5.78 5.77
N GLU A 117 -1.53 6.48 6.53
CA GLU A 117 -1.31 6.71 7.95
C GLU A 117 -2.35 5.94 8.76
N ILE A 118 -1.89 5.29 9.81
CA ILE A 118 -2.70 4.43 10.67
C ILE A 118 -2.49 4.89 12.11
N THR A 119 -3.57 5.21 12.80
CA THR A 119 -3.54 5.45 14.25
C THR A 119 -4.12 4.22 14.95
N LEU A 120 -3.31 3.63 15.81
CA LEU A 120 -3.65 2.44 16.57
C LEU A 120 -3.79 2.80 18.03
N THR A 121 -4.70 2.12 18.73
CA THR A 121 -4.86 2.24 20.17
C THR A 121 -4.76 0.83 20.75
N ASP A 122 -3.82 0.63 21.67
CA ASP A 122 -3.63 -0.65 22.35
C ASP A 122 -4.78 -0.95 23.33
N SER A 123 -4.79 -2.16 23.89
CA SER A 123 -5.77 -2.61 24.88
C SER A 123 -5.72 -1.81 26.21
N ASN A 124 -4.66 -1.03 26.43
CA ASN A 124 -4.49 -0.13 27.58
C ASN A 124 -4.91 1.31 27.28
N GLY A 125 -5.42 1.58 26.08
CA GLY A 125 -5.88 2.91 25.67
C GLY A 125 -4.75 3.86 25.24
N LYS A 126 -3.52 3.36 25.02
CA LYS A 126 -2.40 4.16 24.49
C LYS A 126 -2.44 4.16 22.97
N SER A 127 -2.23 5.32 22.38
CA SER A 127 -2.28 5.48 20.91
C SER A 127 -0.92 5.82 20.33
N ALA A 128 -0.69 5.31 19.11
CA ALA A 128 0.44 5.67 18.27
C ALA A 128 0.00 5.80 16.82
N THR A 129 0.64 6.69 16.07
CA THR A 129 0.39 6.90 14.64
C THR A 129 1.61 6.44 13.85
N PHE A 130 1.35 5.64 12.83
CA PHE A 130 2.36 5.09 11.92
C PHE A 130 2.06 5.55 10.51
N LYS A 131 3.13 5.81 9.77
CA LYS A 131 3.10 5.93 8.33
C LYS A 131 3.60 4.62 7.74
N VAL A 132 2.79 3.98 6.92
CA VAL A 132 3.15 2.81 6.14
C VAL A 132 3.40 3.27 4.71
N THR A 133 4.57 2.96 4.17
CA THR A 133 4.97 3.30 2.81
C THR A 133 5.26 2.01 2.05
N CYS A 134 4.89 1.97 0.77
CA CYS A 134 5.34 0.95 -0.16
C CYS A 134 6.09 1.66 -1.29
N ASP A 135 7.36 1.36 -1.46
CA ASP A 135 8.18 1.86 -2.56
C ASP A 135 8.31 0.77 -3.63
N VAL A 136 8.31 1.20 -4.89
CA VAL A 136 8.36 0.31 -6.05
C VAL A 136 9.63 0.57 -6.84
N THR A 137 10.38 -0.50 -7.12
CA THR A 137 11.61 -0.44 -7.91
C THR A 137 11.52 -1.42 -9.07
N GLN A 138 11.84 -0.98 -10.28
CA GLN A 138 11.97 -1.89 -11.41
C GLN A 138 13.29 -2.66 -11.30
N VAL A 139 13.22 -3.99 -11.11
CA VAL A 139 14.38 -4.86 -10.91
C VAL A 139 14.74 -5.69 -12.14
N GLY A 140 13.89 -5.69 -13.17
CA GLY A 140 14.12 -6.44 -14.41
C GLY A 140 13.19 -6.05 -15.54
N LYS A 141 13.48 -6.61 -16.72
CA LYS A 141 12.65 -6.55 -17.93
C LYS A 141 12.65 -7.94 -18.58
N GLN A 142 11.50 -8.33 -19.15
CA GLN A 142 11.32 -9.57 -19.90
C GLN A 142 10.70 -9.26 -21.26
#